data_7720b5a212ca1859d86ffb05d040a046
#
_entry.id   7720b5a212ca1859d86ffb05d040a046
#
_cell.length_a   1.000
_cell.length_b   1.000
_cell.length_c   1.000
_cell.angle_alpha   90.00
_cell.angle_beta   90.00
_cell.angle_gamma   90.00
#
_symmetry.space_group_name_H-M   'P 1'
#
loop_
_entity.id
_entity.type
_entity.pdbx_description
1 polymer ?
#
loop_
_entity_poly.entity_id
_entity_poly.type
_entity_poly.pdbx_seq_one_letter_code
_entity_poly.pdbx_strand_id
1 'polypeptide(L)'
;MNNNRTNGQSGFTLIELIVVIVILGILAVTAAPKFMNLTSDANASVVKGLAGAIRSSVQLVHAKTMLTFGNKGLNGQYKNQDTGIENQVICVLDECNNEDLTSKQWKGKPGFIYLTIWGYPYSGMDMGAALNVNTILGMLDLGVRSDEYSQFDGNGSAPPDSDWIIFNTSENKNPKDYSMAFVPKSAPSSAKDKKYYSSDTVDNKNTCGVYYRGSNEKQTPVIRVFVKGC
;
A
#
# COMPACT_ATOMS: atom_id res chain seq x y z
N MET A 1 44.13 -63.74 2.10
CA MET A 1 44.07 -63.15 0.74
C MET A 1 43.10 -61.99 0.80
N ASN A 2 43.62 -60.77 0.92
CA ASN A 2 42.78 -59.53 0.92
C ASN A 2 42.70 -59.00 -0.47
N ASN A 3 41.51 -59.03 -1.10
CA ASN A 3 41.23 -58.38 -2.36
C ASN A 3 40.81 -56.92 -2.10
N ASN A 4 41.78 -56.01 -2.15
CA ASN A 4 41.50 -54.58 -2.26
C ASN A 4 40.98 -54.27 -3.69
N ARG A 5 39.66 -54.14 -3.82
CA ARG A 5 39.05 -53.54 -5.00
C ARG A 5 39.26 -52.03 -4.92
N THR A 6 40.19 -51.49 -5.64
CA THR A 6 40.30 -50.04 -5.91
C THR A 6 39.13 -49.67 -6.79
N ASN A 7 38.13 -48.98 -6.25
CA ASN A 7 37.10 -48.31 -7.03
C ASN A 7 37.78 -47.20 -7.82
N GLY A 8 37.87 -47.38 -9.12
CA GLY A 8 38.35 -46.35 -10.04
C GLY A 8 37.39 -45.19 -10.01
N GLN A 9 37.78 -44.08 -9.39
CA GLN A 9 37.06 -42.79 -9.54
C GLN A 9 37.32 -42.29 -10.95
N SER A 10 36.29 -42.31 -11.82
CA SER A 10 36.32 -41.62 -13.08
C SER A 10 36.13 -40.11 -12.83
N GLY A 11 37.14 -39.32 -13.16
CA GLY A 11 37.07 -37.86 -13.08
C GLY A 11 36.32 -37.32 -14.32
N PHE A 12 35.67 -36.19 -14.18
CA PHE A 12 35.06 -35.44 -15.30
C PHE A 12 36.12 -35.03 -16.33
N THR A 13 35.77 -35.13 -17.58
CA THR A 13 36.64 -34.63 -18.65
C THR A 13 36.51 -33.11 -18.81
N LEU A 14 37.57 -32.44 -19.23
CA LEU A 14 37.56 -30.99 -19.44
C LEU A 14 36.54 -30.57 -20.51
N ILE A 15 36.32 -31.43 -21.50
CA ILE A 15 35.34 -31.18 -22.56
C ILE A 15 33.89 -31.22 -22.06
N GLU A 16 33.55 -32.13 -21.11
CA GLU A 16 32.23 -32.19 -20.50
C GLU A 16 31.93 -30.91 -19.74
N LEU A 17 32.90 -30.34 -19.01
CA LEU A 17 32.74 -29.10 -18.28
C LEU A 17 32.53 -27.93 -19.25
N ILE A 18 33.34 -27.84 -20.35
CA ILE A 18 33.21 -26.76 -21.32
C ILE A 18 31.85 -26.80 -22.03
N VAL A 19 31.36 -27.96 -22.43
CA VAL A 19 30.06 -28.09 -23.08
C VAL A 19 28.93 -27.63 -22.15
N VAL A 20 28.98 -28.00 -20.87
CA VAL A 20 27.95 -27.58 -19.89
C VAL A 20 27.94 -26.09 -19.73
N ILE A 21 29.08 -25.42 -19.55
CA ILE A 21 29.11 -23.96 -19.36
C ILE A 21 28.65 -23.20 -20.59
N VAL A 22 28.92 -23.70 -21.80
CA VAL A 22 28.43 -23.09 -23.04
C VAL A 22 26.92 -23.20 -23.16
N ILE A 23 26.36 -24.38 -22.86
CA ILE A 23 24.89 -24.58 -22.87
C ILE A 23 24.22 -23.69 -21.83
N LEU A 24 24.76 -23.66 -20.59
CA LEU A 24 24.25 -22.80 -19.52
C LEU A 24 24.32 -21.30 -19.91
N GLY A 25 25.41 -20.89 -20.59
CA GLY A 25 25.57 -19.52 -21.07
C GLY A 25 24.46 -19.11 -22.06
N ILE A 26 24.18 -19.98 -23.05
CA ILE A 26 23.10 -19.73 -24.02
C ILE A 26 21.73 -19.69 -23.35
N LEU A 27 21.44 -20.61 -22.41
CA LEU A 27 20.20 -20.64 -21.68
C LEU A 27 20.04 -19.40 -20.81
N ALA A 28 21.09 -18.96 -20.12
CA ALA A 28 21.07 -17.77 -19.28
C ALA A 28 20.71 -16.50 -20.08
N VAL A 29 21.28 -16.29 -21.25
CA VAL A 29 20.99 -15.12 -22.09
C VAL A 29 19.54 -15.09 -22.55
N THR A 30 18.95 -16.25 -22.85
CA THR A 30 17.53 -16.32 -23.29
C THR A 30 16.54 -16.25 -22.14
N ALA A 31 16.93 -16.68 -20.94
CA ALA A 31 16.07 -16.67 -19.75
C ALA A 31 15.98 -15.30 -19.08
N ALA A 32 17.08 -14.55 -19.02
CA ALA A 32 17.13 -13.28 -18.29
C ALA A 32 16.02 -12.27 -18.68
N PRO A 33 15.74 -11.99 -19.98
CA PRO A 33 14.66 -11.07 -20.34
C PRO A 33 13.28 -11.54 -19.88
N LYS A 34 13.03 -12.85 -19.89
CA LYS A 34 11.73 -13.42 -19.44
C LYS A 34 11.50 -13.23 -17.95
N PHE A 35 12.56 -13.39 -17.13
CA PHE A 35 12.45 -13.17 -15.69
C PHE A 35 12.21 -11.70 -15.32
N MET A 36 12.82 -10.76 -16.04
CA MET A 36 12.58 -9.33 -15.84
C MET A 36 11.12 -8.96 -16.13
N ASN A 37 10.55 -9.47 -17.21
CA ASN A 37 9.14 -9.23 -17.53
C ASN A 37 8.19 -9.86 -16.50
N LEU A 38 8.51 -11.04 -15.97
CA LEU A 38 7.70 -11.70 -14.94
C LEU A 38 7.61 -10.87 -13.64
N THR A 39 8.71 -10.26 -13.22
CA THR A 39 8.73 -9.38 -12.04
C THR A 39 7.85 -8.15 -12.25
N SER A 40 7.92 -7.54 -13.43
CA SER A 40 7.06 -6.41 -13.82
C SER A 40 5.58 -6.79 -13.78
N ASP A 41 5.21 -7.91 -14.37
CA ASP A 41 3.82 -8.40 -14.39
C ASP A 41 3.32 -8.76 -12.98
N ALA A 42 4.18 -9.32 -12.14
CA ALA A 42 3.87 -9.62 -10.75
C ALA A 42 3.58 -8.31 -9.96
N ASN A 43 4.44 -7.32 -10.04
CA ASN A 43 4.23 -6.02 -9.40
C ASN A 43 2.93 -5.35 -9.90
N ALA A 44 2.69 -5.35 -11.21
CA ALA A 44 1.47 -4.80 -11.79
C ALA A 44 0.20 -5.53 -11.26
N SER A 45 0.27 -6.83 -11.07
CA SER A 45 -0.84 -7.64 -10.52
C SER A 45 -1.10 -7.30 -9.06
N VAL A 46 -0.06 -7.17 -8.24
CA VAL A 46 -0.15 -6.78 -6.83
C VAL A 46 -0.76 -5.37 -6.71
N VAL A 47 -0.33 -4.42 -7.51
CA VAL A 47 -0.87 -3.06 -7.56
C VAL A 47 -2.36 -3.05 -7.92
N LYS A 48 -2.77 -3.83 -8.93
CA LYS A 48 -4.20 -3.97 -9.30
C LYS A 48 -5.02 -4.62 -8.19
N GLY A 49 -4.46 -5.62 -7.50
CA GLY A 49 -5.08 -6.26 -6.34
C GLY A 49 -5.34 -5.27 -5.21
N LEU A 50 -4.34 -4.49 -4.82
CA LEU A 50 -4.49 -3.44 -3.80
C LEU A 50 -5.53 -2.39 -4.22
N ALA A 51 -5.53 -1.97 -5.48
CA ALA A 51 -6.54 -1.02 -5.98
C ALA A 51 -7.96 -1.59 -5.87
N GLY A 52 -8.14 -2.88 -6.09
CA GLY A 52 -9.40 -3.59 -5.85
C GLY A 52 -9.79 -3.57 -4.37
N ALA A 53 -8.86 -3.89 -3.48
CA ALA A 53 -9.08 -3.84 -2.03
C ALA A 53 -9.46 -2.43 -1.55
N ILE A 54 -8.76 -1.40 -2.02
CA ILE A 54 -9.09 0.00 -1.70
C ILE A 54 -10.51 0.35 -2.16
N ARG A 55 -10.90 0.00 -3.40
CA ARG A 55 -12.25 0.27 -3.90
C ARG A 55 -13.32 -0.42 -3.06
N SER A 56 -13.12 -1.69 -2.73
CA SER A 56 -14.05 -2.46 -1.89
C SER A 56 -14.17 -1.88 -0.48
N SER A 57 -13.05 -1.51 0.14
CA SER A 57 -13.02 -0.89 1.46
C SER A 57 -13.73 0.47 1.48
N VAL A 58 -13.48 1.29 0.46
CA VAL A 58 -14.15 2.60 0.29
C VAL A 58 -15.66 2.44 0.18
N GLN A 59 -16.13 1.49 -0.62
CA GLN A 59 -17.56 1.22 -0.78
C GLN A 59 -18.19 0.68 0.50
N LEU A 60 -17.52 -0.24 1.19
CA LEU A 60 -18.00 -0.82 2.45
C LEU A 60 -18.17 0.27 3.53
N VAL A 61 -17.14 1.09 3.73
CA VAL A 61 -17.18 2.18 4.72
C VAL A 61 -18.27 3.18 4.37
N HIS A 62 -18.37 3.57 3.10
CA HIS A 62 -19.40 4.51 2.66
C HIS A 62 -20.80 3.94 2.84
N ALA A 63 -21.06 2.69 2.49
CA ALA A 63 -22.34 2.03 2.70
C ALA A 63 -22.71 1.98 4.19
N LYS A 64 -21.76 1.58 5.07
CA LYS A 64 -21.97 1.57 6.52
C LYS A 64 -22.26 2.98 7.05
N THR A 65 -21.57 3.98 6.54
CA THR A 65 -21.81 5.40 6.88
C THR A 65 -23.22 5.84 6.50
N MET A 66 -23.68 5.50 5.30
CA MET A 66 -25.04 5.84 4.86
C MET A 66 -26.11 5.16 5.69
N LEU A 67 -25.89 3.92 6.10
CA LEU A 67 -26.80 3.19 7.00
C LEU A 67 -26.84 3.79 8.41
N THR A 68 -25.72 4.27 8.91
CA THR A 68 -25.60 4.81 10.29
C THR A 68 -26.09 6.25 10.40
N PHE A 69 -25.73 7.09 9.45
CA PHE A 69 -25.94 8.55 9.55
C PHE A 69 -26.93 9.10 8.51
N GLY A 70 -27.29 8.31 7.50
CA GLY A 70 -28.14 8.74 6.40
C GLY A 70 -27.41 9.71 5.43
N ASN A 71 -28.19 10.32 4.54
CA ASN A 71 -27.68 11.22 3.49
C ASN A 71 -27.57 12.70 3.94
N LYS A 72 -27.67 12.96 5.23
CA LYS A 72 -27.47 14.31 5.78
C LYS A 72 -25.97 14.53 5.95
N GLY A 73 -25.46 15.62 5.38
CA GLY A 73 -24.04 15.98 5.50
C GLY A 73 -23.52 15.77 6.92
N LEU A 74 -22.40 15.07 7.01
CA LEU A 74 -21.87 14.61 8.27
C LEU A 74 -21.26 15.80 9.04
N ASN A 75 -21.96 16.30 10.06
CA ASN A 75 -21.39 17.25 11.00
C ASN A 75 -20.51 16.49 11.98
N GLY A 76 -19.25 16.90 12.06
CA GLY A 76 -18.23 16.16 12.78
C GLY A 76 -18.49 15.99 14.27
N GLN A 77 -18.35 14.77 14.74
CA GLN A 77 -18.29 14.44 16.18
C GLN A 77 -16.90 14.76 16.75
N TYR A 78 -15.91 14.84 15.88
CA TYR A 78 -14.52 15.09 16.26
C TYR A 78 -13.96 16.30 15.54
N LYS A 79 -13.58 17.30 16.31
CA LYS A 79 -12.83 18.46 15.81
C LYS A 79 -11.34 18.23 16.07
N ASN A 80 -10.59 18.10 14.98
CA ASN A 80 -9.17 18.07 15.08
C ASN A 80 -8.66 19.42 15.59
N GLN A 81 -7.95 19.43 16.74
CA GLN A 81 -7.53 20.66 17.42
C GLN A 81 -6.49 21.48 16.64
N ASP A 82 -5.64 20.83 15.82
CA ASP A 82 -4.55 21.50 15.12
C ASP A 82 -4.98 21.96 13.72
N THR A 83 -5.93 21.28 13.09
CA THR A 83 -6.42 21.64 11.74
C THR A 83 -7.78 22.32 11.74
N GLY A 84 -8.51 22.28 12.86
CA GLY A 84 -9.88 22.77 12.96
C GLY A 84 -10.89 22.01 12.08
N ILE A 85 -10.50 20.87 11.50
CA ILE A 85 -11.38 20.08 10.64
C ILE A 85 -12.27 19.21 11.52
N GLU A 86 -13.56 19.28 11.27
CA GLU A 86 -14.56 18.41 11.87
C GLU A 86 -14.70 17.15 11.01
N ASN A 87 -14.37 15.99 11.59
CA ASN A 87 -14.52 14.70 10.95
C ASN A 87 -15.47 13.83 11.76
N GLN A 88 -16.20 12.97 11.09
CA GLN A 88 -16.88 11.87 11.76
C GLN A 88 -16.00 10.64 11.83
N VAL A 89 -16.26 9.83 12.83
CA VAL A 89 -15.63 8.52 13.02
C VAL A 89 -16.71 7.47 12.97
N ILE A 90 -16.43 6.39 12.27
CA ILE A 90 -17.29 5.21 12.25
C ILE A 90 -16.50 3.99 12.73
N CYS A 91 -17.17 3.12 13.47
CA CYS A 91 -16.66 1.80 13.77
C CYS A 91 -17.04 0.84 12.64
N VAL A 92 -16.09 0.18 12.04
CA VAL A 92 -16.31 -0.78 10.93
C VAL A 92 -16.20 -2.25 11.36
N LEU A 93 -15.60 -2.52 12.52
CA LEU A 93 -15.53 -3.85 13.14
C LEU A 93 -16.60 -4.03 14.19
N ASP A 94 -17.06 -5.25 14.39
CA ASP A 94 -18.08 -5.56 15.43
C ASP A 94 -17.57 -5.33 16.84
N GLU A 95 -16.27 -5.46 17.05
CA GLU A 95 -15.60 -5.31 18.35
C GLU A 95 -15.64 -3.89 18.92
N CYS A 96 -15.84 -2.88 18.09
CA CYS A 96 -15.84 -1.47 18.51
C CYS A 96 -17.24 -0.87 18.70
N ASN A 97 -18.30 -1.67 18.67
CA ASN A 97 -19.69 -1.17 18.72
C ASN A 97 -20.09 -0.50 20.07
N ASN A 98 -19.35 -0.73 21.13
CA ASN A 98 -19.65 -0.19 22.48
C ASN A 98 -18.71 0.95 22.90
N GLU A 99 -17.84 1.43 22.05
CA GLU A 99 -16.91 2.50 22.38
C GLU A 99 -17.57 3.88 22.25
N ASP A 100 -17.27 4.74 23.20
CA ASP A 100 -17.71 6.14 23.16
C ASP A 100 -16.89 6.90 22.08
N LEU A 101 -17.53 7.18 20.95
CA LEU A 101 -16.90 7.90 19.83
C LEU A 101 -16.61 9.38 20.17
N THR A 102 -17.17 9.92 21.25
CA THR A 102 -16.88 11.29 21.71
C THR A 102 -15.59 11.35 22.51
N SER A 103 -15.19 10.24 23.13
CA SER A 103 -13.93 10.12 23.84
C SER A 103 -12.80 9.88 22.82
N LYS A 104 -11.62 10.47 23.03
CA LYS A 104 -10.46 10.25 22.14
C LYS A 104 -9.80 8.87 22.32
N GLN A 105 -10.40 7.95 23.05
CA GLN A 105 -9.83 6.64 23.40
C GLN A 105 -9.74 5.68 22.21
N TRP A 106 -10.53 5.91 21.15
CA TRP A 106 -10.51 5.12 19.93
C TRP A 106 -9.33 5.46 19.00
N LYS A 107 -8.65 6.58 19.24
CA LYS A 107 -7.53 7.03 18.41
C LYS A 107 -6.38 6.00 18.41
N GLY A 108 -5.96 5.58 17.25
CA GLY A 108 -4.94 4.53 17.07
C GLY A 108 -5.47 3.10 17.22
N LYS A 109 -6.74 2.89 17.57
CA LYS A 109 -7.34 1.56 17.61
C LYS A 109 -7.82 1.13 16.23
N PRO A 110 -7.59 -0.13 15.82
CA PRO A 110 -8.13 -0.66 14.57
C PRO A 110 -9.66 -0.66 14.58
N GLY A 111 -10.26 -0.62 13.40
CA GLY A 111 -11.71 -0.64 13.22
C GLY A 111 -12.41 0.71 13.30
N PHE A 112 -11.77 1.74 13.84
CA PHE A 112 -12.30 3.10 13.81
C PHE A 112 -11.73 3.86 12.63
N ILE A 113 -12.59 4.41 11.80
CA ILE A 113 -12.18 5.09 10.55
C ILE A 113 -12.68 6.53 10.56
N TYR A 114 -11.77 7.47 10.34
CA TYR A 114 -12.10 8.86 10.04
C TYR A 114 -12.79 8.97 8.69
N LEU A 115 -13.87 9.72 8.67
CA LEU A 115 -14.66 9.97 7.46
C LEU A 115 -14.45 11.38 6.94
N THR A 116 -14.52 11.51 5.63
CA THR A 116 -14.77 12.80 4.98
C THR A 116 -16.20 13.26 5.29
N ILE A 117 -16.50 14.55 5.10
CA ILE A 117 -17.88 15.08 5.21
C ILE A 117 -18.86 14.40 4.24
N TRP A 118 -18.35 13.63 3.28
CA TRP A 118 -19.14 12.88 2.30
C TRP A 118 -19.29 11.40 2.68
N GLY A 119 -18.77 10.98 3.84
CA GLY A 119 -18.90 9.61 4.35
C GLY A 119 -17.96 8.59 3.75
N TYR A 120 -16.87 9.01 3.15
CA TYR A 120 -15.82 8.14 2.65
C TYR A 120 -14.62 8.08 3.62
N PRO A 121 -13.82 7.00 3.60
CA PRO A 121 -12.60 6.96 4.40
C PRO A 121 -11.68 8.14 4.08
N TYR A 122 -11.17 8.76 5.13
CA TYR A 122 -10.21 9.83 4.98
C TYR A 122 -8.83 9.30 4.65
N SER A 123 -8.07 10.00 3.81
CA SER A 123 -6.70 9.66 3.45
C SER A 123 -5.66 10.47 4.24
N GLY A 124 -6.10 11.26 5.21
CA GLY A 124 -5.22 12.16 5.96
C GLY A 124 -4.29 11.45 6.92
N MET A 125 -3.19 12.11 7.23
CA MET A 125 -2.36 11.81 8.39
C MET A 125 -3.01 12.42 9.61
N ASP A 126 -3.01 11.69 10.72
CA ASP A 126 -3.27 12.33 12.00
C ASP A 126 -2.00 13.10 12.41
N MET A 127 -2.22 14.28 12.88
CA MET A 127 -1.26 15.32 13.17
C MET A 127 -0.09 14.88 14.03
N GLY A 128 1.10 15.00 13.47
CA GLY A 128 2.35 14.73 14.15
C GLY A 128 3.30 13.81 13.38
N ALA A 129 3.11 13.64 12.06
CA ALA A 129 4.02 12.92 11.15
C ALA A 129 3.84 11.40 11.01
N ALA A 130 2.98 10.74 11.77
CA ALA A 130 2.75 9.31 11.59
C ALA A 130 1.45 9.04 10.82
N LEU A 131 1.48 8.06 9.92
CA LEU A 131 0.28 7.53 9.29
C LEU A 131 -0.56 6.79 10.35
N ASN A 132 -1.88 7.00 10.33
CA ASN A 132 -2.74 6.47 11.37
C ASN A 132 -3.62 5.35 10.83
N VAL A 133 -3.76 4.28 11.63
CA VAL A 133 -4.68 3.17 11.38
C VAL A 133 -6.14 3.61 11.21
N ASN A 134 -6.53 4.74 11.76
CA ASN A 134 -7.90 5.28 11.66
C ASN A 134 -8.23 5.94 10.32
N THR A 135 -7.46 5.67 9.29
CA THR A 135 -7.69 6.10 7.90
C THR A 135 -8.01 4.90 7.02
N ILE A 136 -8.00 5.07 5.70
CA ILE A 136 -8.12 3.95 4.76
C ILE A 136 -7.11 2.82 5.04
N LEU A 137 -5.98 3.13 5.68
CA LEU A 137 -4.95 2.15 6.02
C LEU A 137 -5.46 1.03 6.92
N GLY A 138 -6.28 1.35 7.91
CA GLY A 138 -6.86 0.36 8.82
C GLY A 138 -7.86 -0.61 8.18
N MET A 139 -8.20 -0.36 6.91
CA MET A 139 -9.07 -1.22 6.10
C MET A 139 -8.29 -2.10 5.12
N LEU A 140 -6.96 -1.97 5.09
CA LEU A 140 -6.11 -2.66 4.13
C LEU A 140 -5.19 -3.64 4.85
N ASP A 141 -5.04 -4.82 4.28
CA ASP A 141 -3.98 -5.74 4.67
C ASP A 141 -2.69 -5.35 3.94
N LEU A 142 -1.78 -4.71 4.67
CA LEU A 142 -0.49 -4.27 4.15
C LEU A 142 0.67 -5.14 4.66
N GLY A 143 0.38 -6.31 5.22
CA GLY A 143 1.36 -7.22 5.80
C GLY A 143 1.98 -6.73 7.10
N VAL A 144 1.32 -5.79 7.81
CA VAL A 144 1.81 -5.21 9.07
C VAL A 144 0.75 -5.28 10.16
N ARG A 145 1.20 -5.32 11.41
CA ARG A 145 0.33 -5.27 12.57
C ARG A 145 -0.20 -3.86 12.80
N SER A 146 -1.32 -3.73 13.48
CA SER A 146 -1.96 -2.44 13.73
C SER A 146 -1.09 -1.45 14.52
N ASP A 147 -0.22 -1.94 15.39
CA ASP A 147 0.72 -1.13 16.18
C ASP A 147 1.93 -0.63 15.35
N GLU A 148 2.17 -1.21 14.19
CA GLU A 148 3.28 -0.86 13.31
C GLU A 148 2.93 0.22 12.28
N TYR A 149 1.65 0.58 12.12
CA TYR A 149 1.24 1.62 11.17
C TYR A 149 1.92 2.98 11.42
N SER A 150 2.29 3.27 12.68
CA SER A 150 3.03 4.49 13.03
C SER A 150 4.45 4.55 12.44
N GLN A 151 4.99 3.42 11.98
CA GLN A 151 6.32 3.35 11.34
C GLN A 151 6.30 3.80 9.87
N PHE A 152 5.13 3.95 9.26
CA PHE A 152 5.01 4.62 7.97
C PHE A 152 5.12 6.13 8.17
N ASP A 153 6.17 6.75 7.67
CA ASP A 153 6.42 8.19 7.83
C ASP A 153 5.80 9.07 6.73
N GLY A 154 5.17 8.45 5.75
CA GLY A 154 4.62 9.14 4.59
C GLY A 154 5.66 9.72 3.62
N ASN A 155 6.95 9.43 3.84
CA ASN A 155 8.07 9.84 2.99
C ASN A 155 8.80 8.66 2.36
N GLY A 156 8.32 7.45 2.57
CA GLY A 156 8.87 6.22 2.01
C GLY A 156 9.46 5.25 3.03
N SER A 157 9.49 5.58 4.32
CA SER A 157 9.78 4.60 5.36
C SER A 157 8.56 3.70 5.58
N ALA A 158 8.83 2.44 5.86
CA ALA A 158 7.81 1.43 6.12
C ALA A 158 8.34 0.39 7.13
N PRO A 159 7.46 -0.29 7.88
CA PRO A 159 7.85 -1.42 8.71
C PRO A 159 8.63 -2.45 7.91
N PRO A 160 9.59 -3.18 8.53
CA PRO A 160 10.37 -4.20 7.83
C PRO A 160 9.50 -5.25 7.10
N ASP A 161 8.44 -5.70 7.77
CA ASP A 161 7.56 -6.76 7.29
C ASP A 161 6.52 -6.29 6.27
N SER A 162 6.34 -4.97 6.08
CA SER A 162 5.44 -4.46 5.05
C SER A 162 5.98 -4.71 3.65
N ASP A 163 5.11 -5.14 2.75
CA ASP A 163 5.39 -5.20 1.30
C ASP A 163 5.25 -3.86 0.59
N TRP A 164 4.81 -2.83 1.30
CA TRP A 164 4.44 -1.55 0.74
C TRP A 164 5.24 -0.39 1.33
N ILE A 165 5.48 0.61 0.50
CA ILE A 165 5.94 1.95 0.87
C ILE A 165 4.74 2.88 0.72
N ILE A 166 4.55 3.79 1.67
CA ILE A 166 3.45 4.76 1.61
C ILE A 166 4.03 6.17 1.55
N PHE A 167 3.61 6.90 0.53
CA PHE A 167 3.92 8.32 0.41
C PHE A 167 2.69 9.16 0.74
N ASN A 168 2.90 10.18 1.56
CA ASN A 168 1.97 11.29 1.65
C ASN A 168 2.22 12.24 0.47
N THR A 169 1.25 12.34 -0.42
CA THR A 169 1.37 13.08 -1.68
C THR A 169 0.51 14.34 -1.71
N SER A 170 0.16 14.88 -0.53
CA SER A 170 -0.60 16.12 -0.41
C SER A 170 0.07 17.26 -1.20
N GLU A 171 -0.61 17.77 -2.21
CA GLU A 171 -0.08 18.75 -3.16
C GLU A 171 0.01 20.16 -2.56
N ASN A 172 -0.87 20.45 -1.61
CA ASN A 172 -1.02 21.81 -1.07
C ASN A 172 -0.95 21.77 0.44
N LYS A 173 0.04 21.68 1.15
CA LYS A 173 0.11 21.80 2.62
C LYS A 173 -1.24 22.14 3.34
N ASN A 174 -2.34 21.95 2.64
CA ASN A 174 -3.69 22.15 3.12
C ASN A 174 -4.13 20.89 3.88
N PRO A 175 -4.36 20.97 5.18
CA PRO A 175 -4.77 19.82 5.98
C PRO A 175 -6.12 19.20 5.54
N LYS A 176 -6.84 19.84 4.61
CA LYS A 176 -8.09 19.33 4.04
C LYS A 176 -7.89 18.44 2.81
N ASP A 177 -6.67 18.37 2.28
CA ASP A 177 -6.35 17.76 0.99
C ASP A 177 -5.21 16.75 1.08
N TYR A 178 -5.38 15.76 1.93
CA TYR A 178 -4.44 14.68 2.05
C TYR A 178 -4.69 13.60 1.00
N SER A 179 -3.61 13.01 0.51
CA SER A 179 -3.60 11.87 -0.40
C SER A 179 -2.45 10.94 -0.10
N MET A 180 -2.58 9.70 -0.49
CA MET A 180 -1.58 8.66 -0.27
C MET A 180 -1.26 7.95 -1.57
N ALA A 181 0.00 7.56 -1.73
CA ALA A 181 0.41 6.63 -2.76
C ALA A 181 1.01 5.37 -2.12
N PHE A 182 0.55 4.22 -2.55
CA PHE A 182 1.01 2.90 -2.13
C PHE A 182 1.88 2.33 -3.23
N VAL A 183 3.14 2.09 -2.93
CA VAL A 183 4.15 1.60 -3.88
C VAL A 183 4.72 0.29 -3.36
N PRO A 184 4.76 -0.81 -4.14
CA PRO A 184 5.37 -2.06 -3.70
C PRO A 184 6.85 -1.87 -3.39
N LYS A 185 7.36 -2.48 -2.31
CA LYS A 185 8.81 -2.49 -2.02
C LYS A 185 9.61 -3.16 -3.14
N SER A 186 9.02 -4.11 -3.85
CA SER A 186 9.60 -4.80 -5.00
C SER A 186 9.64 -3.96 -6.29
N ALA A 187 8.94 -2.80 -6.33
CA ALA A 187 8.96 -1.91 -7.49
C ALA A 187 10.36 -1.38 -7.78
N PRO A 188 10.69 -1.06 -9.06
CA PRO A 188 11.95 -0.44 -9.43
C PRO A 188 12.24 0.85 -8.65
N SER A 189 13.51 1.13 -8.38
CA SER A 189 13.92 2.34 -7.64
C SER A 189 13.44 3.62 -8.31
N SER A 190 13.34 3.64 -9.65
CA SER A 190 12.79 4.75 -10.43
C SER A 190 11.33 5.08 -10.10
N ALA A 191 10.57 4.12 -9.57
CA ALA A 191 9.17 4.29 -9.20
C ALA A 191 8.99 4.64 -7.70
N LYS A 192 10.06 4.69 -6.92
CA LYS A 192 10.04 4.91 -5.46
C LYS A 192 10.30 6.36 -5.06
N ASP A 193 9.81 7.32 -5.83
CA ASP A 193 9.92 8.74 -5.52
C ASP A 193 8.52 9.36 -5.47
N LYS A 194 8.17 9.96 -4.34
CA LYS A 194 6.84 10.53 -4.10
C LYS A 194 6.44 11.61 -5.11
N LYS A 195 7.40 12.28 -5.74
CA LYS A 195 7.14 13.31 -6.77
C LYS A 195 6.38 12.79 -7.99
N TYR A 196 6.40 11.47 -8.20
CA TYR A 196 5.68 10.84 -9.33
C TYR A 196 4.22 10.52 -9.01
N TYR A 197 3.72 10.81 -7.79
CA TYR A 197 2.38 10.45 -7.37
C TYR A 197 1.60 11.68 -6.92
N SER A 198 0.71 12.14 -7.76
CA SER A 198 -0.24 13.22 -7.49
C SER A 198 -1.59 12.92 -8.12
N SER A 199 -2.58 13.79 -7.91
CA SER A 199 -3.90 13.65 -8.55
C SER A 199 -3.81 13.70 -10.07
N ASP A 200 -2.83 14.40 -10.61
CA ASP A 200 -2.66 14.64 -12.04
C ASP A 200 -1.60 13.74 -12.69
N THR A 201 -0.96 12.88 -11.91
CA THR A 201 0.04 11.94 -12.41
C THR A 201 -0.52 11.06 -13.51
N VAL A 202 0.24 10.95 -14.60
CA VAL A 202 -0.04 10.03 -15.71
C VAL A 202 0.76 8.76 -15.52
N ASP A 203 0.14 7.61 -15.81
CA ASP A 203 0.80 6.31 -15.76
C ASP A 203 1.95 6.24 -16.78
N ASN A 204 3.17 6.13 -16.29
CA ASN A 204 4.39 6.12 -17.09
C ASN A 204 5.46 5.20 -16.50
N LYS A 205 6.63 5.10 -17.13
CA LYS A 205 7.74 4.24 -16.70
C LYS A 205 8.30 4.51 -15.29
N ASN A 206 7.91 5.62 -14.67
CA ASN A 206 8.32 5.98 -13.31
C ASN A 206 7.20 5.82 -12.30
N THR A 207 6.11 5.13 -12.65
CA THR A 207 4.96 4.96 -11.76
C THR A 207 4.58 3.49 -11.62
N CYS A 208 4.57 3.00 -10.39
CA CYS A 208 4.13 1.65 -10.02
C CYS A 208 3.46 1.71 -8.66
N GLY A 209 2.14 1.80 -8.62
CA GLY A 209 1.43 1.90 -7.35
C GLY A 209 -0.02 2.32 -7.48
N VAL A 210 -0.63 2.58 -6.33
CA VAL A 210 -2.00 3.07 -6.23
C VAL A 210 -2.00 4.41 -5.51
N TYR A 211 -2.67 5.38 -6.11
CA TYR A 211 -2.95 6.67 -5.48
C TYR A 211 -4.38 6.66 -4.94
N TYR A 212 -4.54 7.12 -3.71
CA TYR A 212 -5.83 7.31 -3.05
C TYR A 212 -5.93 8.71 -2.46
N ARG A 213 -7.04 9.39 -2.73
CA ARG A 213 -7.39 10.67 -2.14
C ARG A 213 -8.84 10.64 -1.67
N GLY A 214 -9.05 10.59 -0.37
CA GLY A 214 -10.33 10.79 0.30
C GLY A 214 -10.25 12.07 1.11
N SER A 215 -10.81 13.17 0.62
CA SER A 215 -10.71 14.48 1.22
C SER A 215 -12.07 15.17 1.33
N ASN A 216 -12.15 16.19 2.20
CA ASN A 216 -13.35 16.97 2.36
C ASN A 216 -13.64 17.92 1.18
N GLU A 217 -12.65 18.14 0.29
CA GLU A 217 -12.80 19.01 -0.88
C GLU A 217 -13.50 18.33 -2.05
N LYS A 218 -13.47 17.00 -2.11
CA LYS A 218 -14.06 16.22 -3.21
C LYS A 218 -15.21 15.35 -2.72
N GLN A 219 -16.31 15.39 -3.42
CA GLN A 219 -17.50 14.58 -3.13
C GLN A 219 -17.23 13.06 -3.21
N THR A 220 -16.33 12.68 -4.09
CA THR A 220 -15.97 11.28 -4.31
C THR A 220 -14.46 11.10 -4.18
N PRO A 221 -14.01 9.97 -3.61
CA PRO A 221 -12.58 9.65 -3.56
C PRO A 221 -11.99 9.48 -4.95
N VAL A 222 -10.72 9.84 -5.09
CA VAL A 222 -9.95 9.59 -6.31
C VAL A 222 -9.08 8.37 -6.09
N ILE A 223 -9.20 7.36 -6.95
CA ILE A 223 -8.35 6.17 -6.96
C ILE A 223 -7.72 6.06 -8.34
N ARG A 224 -6.39 6.09 -8.39
CA ARG A 224 -5.62 5.91 -9.63
C ARG A 224 -4.69 4.72 -9.51
N VAL A 225 -4.49 4.02 -10.60
CA VAL A 225 -3.65 2.81 -10.68
C VAL A 225 -2.54 3.07 -11.69
N PHE A 226 -1.32 2.83 -11.30
CA PHE A 226 -0.13 3.04 -12.10
C PHE A 226 0.63 1.73 -12.23
N VAL A 227 0.83 1.24 -13.43
CA VAL A 227 1.46 -0.06 -13.68
C VAL A 227 2.57 -0.04 -14.71
N LYS A 228 2.74 1.06 -15.46
CA LYS A 228 3.74 1.11 -16.54
C LYS A 228 5.19 1.11 -16.05
N GLY A 229 5.42 1.53 -14.83
CA GLY A 229 6.74 1.53 -14.20
C GLY A 229 6.98 0.34 -13.27
N CYS A 230 6.06 -0.63 -13.23
CA CYS A 230 6.24 -1.83 -12.44
C CYS A 230 7.26 -2.78 -13.06
#